data_7f1e0d54e237d0234b2d21a59423e1c6
#
_entry.id   7f1e0d54e237d0234b2d21a59423e1c6
#
_cell.length_a   1.000
_cell.length_b   1.000
_cell.length_c   1.000
_cell.angle_alpha   90.00
_cell.angle_beta   90.00
_cell.angle_gamma   90.00
#
_symmetry.space_group_name_H-M   'P 1'
#
loop_
_entity.id
_entity.type
_entity.pdbx_description
1 polymer ?
#
loop_
_entity_poly.entity_id
_entity_poly.type
_entity_poly.pdbx_seq_one_letter_code
_entity_poly.pdbx_strand_id
1 'polypeptide(L)'
;ILIGLVGSEMCIRDRFMIMPLIALFGGDNIIGPALIPVSQMNPSQIWSNYVRYIGAGAVAAGGIISLIKSLPLIVRTFKQALKGYGKKADGVESRLTKDIPMMFVVLGIGVLAIIMWLIPAIPVNLLSAIIIIIFGFFFATVSSRMVGLVGSSNNPVSGMAIATLLISSAILKATGTVGMKGMVAAISIGSVICIIAAIAGDTSQDLKTGYIVGATPYKQQAGELIGVAVSAITVGGVLYLLNAAWGYGSTELPAPQATLMKMVVEGVMGNSLPWSLVFAGVAIAIVVEILQIPVLPFAVGLYLPIYLSTPIMVGGLVRLYFDKKKGITEEERKAKVNQGILYSSGLIAGEGLVGILLAVFAIIPVGADTLGDAINISKIINLGNIGGLVFFACLVATLVAFINKKEKKTK
;
A
#
# COMPACT_ATOMS: atom_id res chain seq x y z
N ILE A 1 -2.82 4.51 14.76
CA ILE A 1 -2.71 3.21 15.48
C ILE A 1 -4.06 2.78 16.03
N LEU A 2 -4.84 3.69 16.64
CA LEU A 2 -6.26 3.42 16.93
C LEU A 2 -7.03 2.99 15.67
N ILE A 3 -6.70 3.61 14.54
CA ILE A 3 -7.23 3.30 13.21
C ILE A 3 -6.89 1.87 12.78
N GLY A 4 -5.68 1.39 13.04
CA GLY A 4 -5.28 -0.01 12.77
C GLY A 4 -5.98 -1.02 13.68
N LEU A 5 -6.17 -0.68 14.95
CA LEU A 5 -6.93 -1.48 15.91
C LEU A 5 -8.40 -1.58 15.53
N VAL A 6 -9.04 -0.45 15.24
CA VAL A 6 -10.45 -0.40 14.81
C VAL A 6 -10.61 -1.18 13.50
N GLY A 7 -9.68 -1.03 12.54
CA GLY A 7 -9.69 -1.79 11.30
C GLY A 7 -9.60 -3.30 11.55
N SER A 8 -8.67 -3.77 12.38
CA SER A 8 -8.45 -5.21 12.62
C SER A 8 -9.50 -5.84 13.55
N GLU A 9 -9.96 -5.14 14.59
CA GLU A 9 -11.07 -5.61 15.43
C GLU A 9 -12.37 -5.74 14.64
N MET A 10 -12.67 -4.75 13.81
CA MET A 10 -13.87 -4.81 12.96
C MET A 10 -13.75 -5.87 11.88
N CYS A 11 -12.56 -6.11 11.31
CA CYS A 11 -12.33 -7.18 10.34
C CYS A 11 -12.69 -8.57 10.88
N ILE A 12 -12.31 -8.81 12.13
CA ILE A 12 -12.61 -10.09 12.78
C ILE A 12 -14.11 -10.17 13.09
N ARG A 13 -14.69 -9.12 13.65
CA ARG A 13 -16.14 -9.07 13.92
C ARG A 13 -16.97 -9.22 12.64
N ASP A 14 -16.63 -8.52 11.57
CA ASP A 14 -17.38 -8.56 10.32
C ASP A 14 -17.30 -9.92 9.65
N ARG A 15 -16.18 -10.62 9.73
CA ARG A 15 -16.09 -11.99 9.24
C ARG A 15 -16.87 -12.96 10.08
N PHE A 16 -16.84 -12.82 11.39
CA PHE A 16 -17.69 -13.62 12.29
C PHE A 16 -19.17 -13.29 12.15
N MET A 17 -19.55 -12.17 11.54
CA MET A 17 -20.92 -11.83 11.20
C MET A 17 -21.25 -12.13 9.72
N ILE A 18 -20.48 -11.59 8.78
CA ILE A 18 -20.80 -11.66 7.35
C ILE A 18 -20.69 -13.09 6.82
N MET A 19 -19.62 -13.83 7.17
CA MET A 19 -19.50 -15.22 6.70
C MET A 19 -20.58 -16.16 7.24
N PRO A 20 -20.89 -16.16 8.54
CA PRO A 20 -22.01 -16.93 9.05
C PRO A 20 -23.36 -16.51 8.46
N LEU A 21 -23.60 -15.23 8.23
CA LEU A 21 -24.81 -14.75 7.56
C LEU A 21 -24.88 -15.26 6.12
N ILE A 22 -23.81 -15.20 5.36
CA ILE A 22 -23.77 -15.77 4.01
C ILE A 22 -24.02 -17.27 4.05
N ALA A 23 -23.44 -18.00 5.00
CA ALA A 23 -23.64 -19.43 5.15
C ALA A 23 -25.09 -19.76 5.54
N LEU A 24 -25.67 -18.98 6.47
CA LEU A 24 -27.03 -19.19 6.98
C LEU A 24 -28.10 -18.89 5.91
N PHE A 25 -27.97 -17.76 5.21
CA PHE A 25 -28.97 -17.33 4.22
C PHE A 25 -28.73 -17.94 2.83
N GLY A 26 -27.50 -18.35 2.52
CA GLY A 26 -27.16 -18.97 1.25
C GLY A 26 -27.64 -20.42 1.14
N GLY A 27 -27.59 -21.20 2.24
CA GLY A 27 -28.05 -22.57 2.28
C GLY A 27 -27.57 -23.42 1.10
N ASP A 28 -28.45 -24.18 0.49
CA ASP A 28 -28.19 -25.04 -0.67
C ASP A 28 -28.26 -24.29 -2.03
N ASN A 29 -28.42 -22.96 -2.00
CA ASN A 29 -28.48 -22.18 -3.22
C ASN A 29 -27.09 -21.95 -3.82
N ILE A 30 -27.01 -22.03 -5.13
CA ILE A 30 -25.83 -21.60 -5.90
C ILE A 30 -25.97 -20.10 -6.19
N ILE A 31 -25.21 -19.29 -5.48
CA ILE A 31 -25.24 -17.84 -5.65
C ILE A 31 -23.99 -17.42 -6.42
N GLY A 32 -24.16 -16.78 -7.58
CA GLY A 32 -23.01 -16.27 -8.36
C GLY A 32 -22.13 -15.32 -7.52
N PRO A 33 -20.82 -15.34 -7.69
CA PRO A 33 -20.03 -15.97 -8.76
C PRO A 33 -19.64 -17.45 -8.52
N ALA A 34 -20.05 -18.06 -7.40
CA ALA A 34 -19.70 -19.44 -7.09
C ALA A 34 -20.47 -20.43 -7.97
N LEU A 35 -19.86 -21.61 -8.17
CA LEU A 35 -20.42 -22.72 -8.97
C LEU A 35 -20.92 -23.89 -8.10
N ILE A 36 -20.73 -23.81 -6.79
CA ILE A 36 -21.16 -24.82 -5.82
C ILE A 36 -22.09 -24.19 -4.78
N PRO A 37 -23.00 -24.98 -4.16
CA PRO A 37 -23.87 -24.47 -3.10
C PRO A 37 -23.09 -23.90 -1.93
N VAL A 38 -23.63 -22.84 -1.30
CA VAL A 38 -22.97 -22.16 -0.17
C VAL A 38 -22.76 -23.11 1.00
N SER A 39 -23.69 -24.04 1.24
CA SER A 39 -23.62 -25.06 2.30
C SER A 39 -22.41 -26.00 2.18
N GLN A 40 -21.90 -26.19 0.97
CA GLN A 40 -20.76 -27.07 0.69
C GLN A 40 -19.41 -26.31 0.69
N MET A 41 -19.43 -24.98 0.89
CA MET A 41 -18.23 -24.16 0.88
C MET A 41 -17.55 -24.17 2.25
N ASN A 42 -16.21 -24.27 2.22
CA ASN A 42 -15.42 -23.96 3.40
C ASN A 42 -15.31 -22.43 3.60
N PRO A 43 -14.92 -21.94 4.79
CA PRO A 43 -14.83 -20.51 5.07
C PRO A 43 -13.91 -19.73 4.10
N SER A 44 -12.83 -20.36 3.61
CA SER A 44 -11.92 -19.75 2.64
C SER A 44 -12.60 -19.55 1.28
N GLN A 45 -13.43 -20.50 0.85
CA GLN A 45 -14.22 -20.41 -0.38
C GLN A 45 -15.31 -19.35 -0.28
N ILE A 46 -16.02 -19.25 0.86
CA ILE A 46 -17.00 -18.18 1.11
C ILE A 46 -16.31 -16.82 1.04
N TRP A 47 -15.14 -16.70 1.66
CA TRP A 47 -14.36 -15.47 1.59
C TRP A 47 -13.95 -15.11 0.15
N SER A 48 -13.39 -16.06 -0.59
CA SER A 48 -12.87 -15.81 -1.95
C SER A 48 -13.96 -15.50 -2.97
N ASN A 49 -15.17 -16.12 -2.81
CA ASN A 49 -16.28 -15.94 -3.74
C ASN A 49 -17.18 -14.75 -3.42
N TYR A 50 -17.28 -14.34 -2.15
CA TYR A 50 -18.23 -13.30 -1.73
C TYR A 50 -17.56 -12.14 -0.98
N VAL A 51 -16.97 -12.41 0.19
CA VAL A 51 -16.48 -11.37 1.11
C VAL A 51 -15.39 -10.52 0.49
N ARG A 52 -14.52 -11.12 -0.30
CA ARG A 52 -13.46 -10.45 -1.04
C ARG A 52 -14.00 -9.39 -2.02
N TYR A 53 -15.10 -9.68 -2.73
CA TYR A 53 -15.72 -8.72 -3.65
C TYR A 53 -16.44 -7.59 -2.90
N ILE A 54 -17.09 -7.90 -1.78
CA ILE A 54 -17.66 -6.90 -0.87
C ILE A 54 -16.55 -5.99 -0.34
N GLY A 55 -15.46 -6.59 0.14
CA GLY A 55 -14.27 -5.86 0.61
C GLY A 55 -13.65 -4.97 -0.47
N ALA A 56 -13.52 -5.47 -1.70
CA ALA A 56 -13.02 -4.70 -2.83
C ALA A 56 -13.90 -3.48 -3.16
N GLY A 57 -15.23 -3.66 -3.15
CA GLY A 57 -16.19 -2.57 -3.30
C GLY A 57 -16.06 -1.52 -2.19
N ALA A 58 -15.92 -1.97 -0.95
CA ALA A 58 -15.71 -1.09 0.20
C ALA A 58 -14.39 -0.32 0.13
N VAL A 59 -13.30 -0.95 -0.31
CA VAL A 59 -11.99 -0.28 -0.50
C VAL A 59 -12.06 0.75 -1.62
N ALA A 60 -12.69 0.41 -2.76
CA ALA A 60 -12.86 1.34 -3.87
C ALA A 60 -13.67 2.57 -3.44
N ALA A 61 -14.79 2.37 -2.73
CA ALA A 61 -15.60 3.45 -2.18
C ALA A 61 -14.83 4.27 -1.14
N GLY A 62 -14.11 3.61 -0.22
CA GLY A 62 -13.26 4.26 0.77
C GLY A 62 -12.15 5.11 0.14
N GLY A 63 -11.56 4.64 -0.96
CA GLY A 63 -10.59 5.41 -1.75
C GLY A 63 -11.22 6.66 -2.36
N ILE A 64 -12.41 6.54 -2.97
CA ILE A 64 -13.17 7.67 -3.53
C ILE A 64 -13.58 8.67 -2.44
N ILE A 65 -14.11 8.18 -1.32
CA ILE A 65 -14.50 9.02 -0.17
C ILE A 65 -13.28 9.78 0.36
N SER A 66 -12.15 9.10 0.53
CA SER A 66 -10.90 9.73 0.98
C SER A 66 -10.43 10.80 -0.01
N LEU A 67 -10.52 10.53 -1.31
CA LEU A 67 -10.20 11.51 -2.34
C LEU A 67 -11.13 12.72 -2.28
N ILE A 68 -12.46 12.51 -2.18
CA ILE A 68 -13.45 13.59 -2.08
C ILE A 68 -13.18 14.47 -0.85
N LYS A 69 -12.89 13.86 0.30
CA LYS A 69 -12.52 14.60 1.52
C LYS A 69 -11.24 15.41 1.36
N SER A 70 -10.27 14.89 0.63
CA SER A 70 -9.00 15.57 0.37
C SER A 70 -9.11 16.60 -0.75
N LEU A 71 -10.14 16.53 -1.60
CA LEU A 71 -10.30 17.37 -2.80
C LEU A 71 -10.24 18.89 -2.51
N PRO A 72 -10.90 19.44 -1.48
CA PRO A 72 -10.81 20.87 -1.16
C PRO A 72 -9.36 21.30 -0.85
N LEU A 73 -8.63 20.46 -0.10
CA LEU A 73 -7.22 20.69 0.21
C LEU A 73 -6.35 20.58 -1.05
N ILE A 74 -6.60 19.55 -1.87
CA ILE A 74 -5.94 19.33 -3.15
C ILE A 74 -6.08 20.55 -4.07
N VAL A 75 -7.32 21.00 -4.30
CA VAL A 75 -7.62 22.16 -5.16
C VAL A 75 -7.00 23.44 -4.62
N ARG A 76 -7.10 23.69 -3.30
CA ARG A 76 -6.49 24.86 -2.66
C ARG A 76 -4.98 24.86 -2.80
N THR A 77 -4.35 23.72 -2.57
CA THR A 77 -2.91 23.48 -2.67
C THR A 77 -2.41 23.70 -4.09
N PHE A 78 -3.10 23.12 -5.07
CA PHE A 78 -2.77 23.27 -6.49
C PHE A 78 -2.89 24.72 -6.95
N LYS A 79 -3.98 25.44 -6.59
CA LYS A 79 -4.13 26.87 -6.87
C LYS A 79 -3.01 27.72 -6.24
N GLN A 80 -2.58 27.38 -5.03
CA GLN A 80 -1.46 28.09 -4.37
C GLN A 80 -0.13 27.81 -5.06
N ALA A 81 0.10 26.58 -5.53
CA ALA A 81 1.29 26.24 -6.30
C ALA A 81 1.36 27.03 -7.61
N LEU A 82 0.25 27.07 -8.36
CA LEU A 82 0.18 27.82 -9.60
C LEU A 82 0.40 29.33 -9.38
N LYS A 83 -0.11 29.91 -8.30
CA LYS A 83 0.12 31.32 -7.96
C LYS A 83 1.57 31.62 -7.55
N GLY A 84 2.30 30.63 -7.05
CA GLY A 84 3.72 30.72 -6.73
C GLY A 84 4.64 30.56 -7.95
N TYR A 85 4.12 29.96 -9.02
CA TYR A 85 4.86 29.77 -10.26
C TYR A 85 5.13 31.14 -10.94
N GLY A 86 6.38 31.44 -11.20
CA GLY A 86 6.78 32.69 -11.88
C GLY A 86 7.07 33.89 -10.96
N LYS A 87 6.84 33.81 -9.65
CA LYS A 87 7.40 34.80 -8.73
C LYS A 87 8.87 34.44 -8.51
N LYS A 88 9.77 35.21 -9.15
CA LYS A 88 11.19 35.20 -8.74
C LYS A 88 11.20 35.59 -7.26
N ALA A 89 11.86 34.78 -6.43
CA ALA A 89 12.20 35.22 -5.10
C ALA A 89 13.09 36.44 -5.25
N ASP A 90 12.57 37.62 -4.93
CA ASP A 90 13.36 38.85 -4.80
C ASP A 90 14.26 38.70 -3.57
N GLY A 91 15.34 37.96 -3.71
CA GLY A 91 16.28 37.67 -2.64
C GLY A 91 17.62 37.26 -3.22
N VAL A 92 18.68 37.64 -2.55
CA VAL A 92 20.05 37.22 -2.80
C VAL A 92 20.07 35.73 -3.11
N GLU A 93 20.61 35.31 -4.26
CA GLU A 93 20.82 33.92 -4.62
C GLU A 93 21.61 33.20 -3.51
N SER A 94 20.91 32.65 -2.57
CA SER A 94 21.51 31.85 -1.50
C SER A 94 21.80 30.45 -1.99
N ARG A 95 22.86 29.84 -1.50
CA ARG A 95 23.14 28.41 -1.69
C ARG A 95 21.92 27.50 -1.39
N LEU A 96 21.07 27.94 -0.44
CA LEU A 96 19.90 27.19 0.05
C LEU A 96 18.67 27.31 -0.88
N THR A 97 18.72 28.15 -1.91
CA THR A 97 17.61 28.35 -2.87
C THR A 97 17.97 27.88 -4.28
N LYS A 98 19.16 27.26 -4.46
CA LYS A 98 19.63 26.82 -5.76
C LYS A 98 19.10 25.43 -6.08
N ASP A 99 18.07 25.36 -6.93
CA ASP A 99 17.44 24.14 -7.42
C ASP A 99 17.98 23.70 -8.80
N ILE A 100 17.60 22.48 -9.23
CA ILE A 100 17.84 22.04 -10.61
C ILE A 100 17.06 22.98 -11.55
N PRO A 101 17.69 23.49 -12.63
CA PRO A 101 17.00 24.36 -13.58
C PRO A 101 15.78 23.67 -14.19
N MET A 102 14.64 24.38 -14.20
CA MET A 102 13.35 23.85 -14.67
C MET A 102 13.41 23.26 -16.08
N MET A 103 14.27 23.79 -16.93
CA MET A 103 14.46 23.28 -18.29
C MET A 103 14.92 21.82 -18.31
N PHE A 104 15.83 21.43 -17.42
CA PHE A 104 16.27 20.03 -17.28
C PHE A 104 15.15 19.13 -16.77
N VAL A 105 14.30 19.62 -15.87
CA VAL A 105 13.14 18.89 -15.37
C VAL A 105 12.14 18.62 -16.49
N VAL A 106 11.76 19.66 -17.24
CA VAL A 106 10.79 19.53 -18.35
C VAL A 106 11.34 18.62 -19.46
N LEU A 107 12.62 18.78 -19.79
CA LEU A 107 13.28 17.93 -20.80
C LEU A 107 13.35 16.48 -20.31
N GLY A 108 13.67 16.25 -19.04
CA GLY A 108 13.67 14.91 -18.43
C GLY A 108 12.30 14.24 -18.46
N ILE A 109 11.24 14.96 -18.12
CA ILE A 109 9.85 14.46 -18.22
C ILE A 109 9.52 14.07 -19.66
N GLY A 110 9.86 14.91 -20.63
CA GLY A 110 9.64 14.65 -22.05
C GLY A 110 10.39 13.40 -22.55
N VAL A 111 11.65 13.27 -22.19
CA VAL A 111 12.47 12.08 -22.53
C VAL A 111 11.89 10.81 -21.91
N LEU A 112 11.51 10.84 -20.62
CA LEU A 112 10.92 9.69 -19.96
C LEU A 112 9.56 9.29 -20.58
N ALA A 113 8.73 10.26 -20.94
CA ALA A 113 7.47 10.02 -21.61
C ALA A 113 7.66 9.35 -22.98
N ILE A 114 8.67 9.81 -23.76
CA ILE A 114 9.04 9.21 -25.04
C ILE A 114 9.60 7.79 -24.84
N ILE A 115 10.45 7.57 -23.87
CA ILE A 115 10.99 6.24 -23.56
C ILE A 115 9.85 5.28 -23.21
N MET A 116 8.90 5.67 -22.33
CA MET A 116 7.75 4.85 -21.98
C MET A 116 6.86 4.53 -23.20
N TRP A 117 6.70 5.47 -24.11
CA TRP A 117 5.93 5.26 -25.33
C TRP A 117 6.62 4.31 -26.32
N LEU A 118 7.96 4.35 -26.38
CA LEU A 118 8.76 3.52 -27.29
C LEU A 118 8.99 2.09 -26.80
N ILE A 119 8.79 1.80 -25.49
CA ILE A 119 9.00 0.45 -24.92
C ILE A 119 7.79 -0.44 -25.28
N PRO A 120 7.95 -1.48 -26.14
CA PRO A 120 6.83 -2.32 -26.57
C PRO A 120 6.23 -3.17 -25.44
N ALA A 121 7.02 -3.44 -24.40
CA ALA A 121 6.59 -4.23 -23.24
C ALA A 121 5.55 -3.53 -22.38
N ILE A 122 5.46 -2.20 -22.46
CA ILE A 122 4.47 -1.40 -21.74
C ILE A 122 3.47 -0.88 -22.77
N PRO A 123 2.20 -1.31 -22.78
CA PRO A 123 1.21 -0.87 -23.78
C PRO A 123 0.71 0.56 -23.48
N VAL A 124 1.64 1.49 -23.33
CA VAL A 124 1.38 2.92 -23.13
C VAL A 124 1.28 3.56 -24.50
N ASN A 125 0.07 3.92 -24.92
CA ASN A 125 -0.16 4.71 -26.13
C ASN A 125 0.02 6.21 -25.83
N LEU A 126 -0.03 7.07 -26.84
CA LEU A 126 0.11 8.52 -26.70
C LEU A 126 -0.88 9.10 -25.68
N LEU A 127 -2.12 8.61 -25.68
CA LEU A 127 -3.14 9.03 -24.70
C LEU A 127 -2.73 8.68 -23.27
N SER A 128 -2.21 7.48 -23.07
CA SER A 128 -1.71 7.05 -21.75
C SER A 128 -0.54 7.92 -21.27
N ALA A 129 0.38 8.29 -22.16
CA ALA A 129 1.49 9.19 -21.84
C ALA A 129 0.97 10.59 -21.43
N ILE A 130 -0.01 11.13 -22.13
CA ILE A 130 -0.65 12.41 -21.77
C ILE A 130 -1.32 12.33 -20.39
N ILE A 131 -2.04 11.25 -20.10
CA ILE A 131 -2.67 11.01 -18.79
C ILE A 131 -1.59 10.98 -17.68
N ILE A 132 -0.48 10.29 -17.93
CA ILE A 132 0.63 10.22 -16.96
C ILE A 132 1.21 11.60 -16.69
N ILE A 133 1.45 12.42 -17.70
CA ILE A 133 2.00 13.77 -17.54
C ILE A 133 1.04 14.66 -16.74
N ILE A 134 -0.24 14.69 -17.11
CA ILE A 134 -1.25 15.54 -16.46
C ILE A 134 -1.46 15.12 -15.00
N PHE A 135 -1.73 13.84 -14.76
CA PHE A 135 -2.00 13.36 -13.41
C PHE A 135 -0.72 13.28 -12.58
N GLY A 136 0.42 12.98 -13.20
CA GLY A 136 1.73 13.00 -12.55
C GLY A 136 2.04 14.38 -12.00
N PHE A 137 1.92 15.43 -12.79
CA PHE A 137 2.11 16.81 -12.33
C PHE A 137 1.12 17.19 -11.22
N PHE A 138 -0.16 16.84 -11.41
CA PHE A 138 -1.20 17.14 -10.43
C PHE A 138 -0.93 16.44 -9.09
N PHE A 139 -0.73 15.13 -9.09
CA PHE A 139 -0.52 14.36 -7.87
C PHE A 139 0.85 14.57 -7.23
N ALA A 140 1.91 14.86 -8.01
CA ALA A 140 3.19 15.30 -7.46
C ALA A 140 3.04 16.59 -6.65
N THR A 141 2.37 17.58 -7.21
CA THR A 141 2.13 18.88 -6.54
C THR A 141 1.30 18.70 -5.26
N VAL A 142 0.28 17.85 -5.31
CA VAL A 142 -0.58 17.56 -4.16
C VAL A 142 0.18 16.81 -3.07
N SER A 143 0.86 15.73 -3.44
CA SER A 143 1.61 14.88 -2.53
C SER A 143 2.70 15.66 -1.80
N SER A 144 3.52 16.40 -2.54
CA SER A 144 4.60 17.23 -1.99
C SER A 144 4.08 18.19 -0.90
N ARG A 145 2.94 18.84 -1.13
CA ARG A 145 2.36 19.75 -0.12
C ARG A 145 1.64 19.04 1.03
N MET A 146 0.97 17.93 0.74
CA MET A 146 0.31 17.13 1.78
C MET A 146 1.33 16.61 2.79
N VAL A 147 2.47 16.09 2.30
CA VAL A 147 3.55 15.62 3.16
C VAL A 147 4.13 16.73 4.03
N GLY A 148 4.23 17.94 3.51
CA GLY A 148 4.63 19.11 4.29
C GLY A 148 3.68 19.47 5.45
N LEU A 149 2.41 19.03 5.38
CA LEU A 149 1.40 19.29 6.41
C LEU A 149 1.20 18.11 7.36
N VAL A 150 1.19 16.88 6.84
CA VAL A 150 0.78 15.67 7.60
C VAL A 150 1.88 14.64 7.77
N GLY A 151 3.03 14.82 7.13
CA GLY A 151 4.13 13.85 7.07
C GLY A 151 3.94 12.77 6.00
N SER A 152 5.03 12.12 5.58
CA SER A 152 5.02 11.15 4.47
C SER A 152 4.22 9.90 4.80
N SER A 153 4.20 9.45 6.06
CA SER A 153 3.43 8.29 6.50
C SER A 153 1.91 8.43 6.38
N ASN A 154 1.40 9.66 6.33
CA ASN A 154 -0.02 9.97 6.20
C ASN A 154 -0.42 10.47 4.82
N ASN A 155 0.47 10.39 3.84
CA ASN A 155 0.19 10.74 2.46
C ASN A 155 -0.82 9.75 1.85
N PRO A 156 -1.98 10.22 1.31
CA PRO A 156 -3.03 9.34 0.81
C PRO A 156 -2.73 8.77 -0.58
N VAL A 157 -1.52 8.22 -0.77
CA VAL A 157 -1.04 7.66 -2.06
C VAL A 157 -1.99 6.58 -2.59
N SER A 158 -2.51 5.71 -1.70
CA SER A 158 -3.46 4.66 -2.08
C SER A 158 -4.75 5.23 -2.69
N GLY A 159 -5.29 6.31 -2.12
CA GLY A 159 -6.47 6.99 -2.67
C GLY A 159 -6.19 7.61 -4.04
N MET A 160 -5.03 8.25 -4.20
CA MET A 160 -4.60 8.81 -5.49
C MET A 160 -4.40 7.73 -6.55
N ALA A 161 -3.80 6.59 -6.19
CA ALA A 161 -3.61 5.45 -7.08
C ALA A 161 -4.95 4.83 -7.53
N ILE A 162 -5.89 4.59 -6.60
CA ILE A 162 -7.22 4.04 -6.93
C ILE A 162 -7.99 5.00 -7.85
N ALA A 163 -7.98 6.30 -7.55
CA ALA A 163 -8.64 7.30 -8.38
C ALA A 163 -8.04 7.32 -9.80
N THR A 164 -6.71 7.29 -9.91
CA THR A 164 -6.02 7.22 -11.20
C THR A 164 -6.42 5.96 -11.97
N LEU A 165 -6.43 4.80 -11.32
CA LEU A 165 -6.82 3.54 -11.96
C LEU A 165 -8.25 3.58 -12.46
N LEU A 166 -9.19 4.08 -11.67
CA LEU A 166 -10.59 4.21 -12.08
C LEU A 166 -10.77 5.15 -13.27
N ILE A 167 -10.16 6.34 -13.20
CA ILE A 167 -10.29 7.36 -14.26
C ILE A 167 -9.57 6.88 -15.54
N SER A 168 -8.34 6.39 -15.43
CA SER A 168 -7.58 5.91 -16.59
C SER A 168 -8.24 4.69 -17.25
N SER A 169 -8.74 3.74 -16.45
CA SER A 169 -9.50 2.59 -16.97
C SER A 169 -10.77 3.02 -17.71
N ALA A 170 -11.51 3.99 -17.15
CA ALA A 170 -12.72 4.51 -17.79
C ALA A 170 -12.39 5.23 -19.12
N ILE A 171 -11.34 6.05 -19.15
CA ILE A 171 -10.89 6.75 -20.37
C ILE A 171 -10.42 5.74 -21.42
N LEU A 172 -9.60 4.75 -21.06
CA LEU A 172 -9.10 3.74 -21.97
C LEU A 172 -10.24 2.89 -22.55
N LYS A 173 -11.23 2.53 -21.72
CA LYS A 173 -12.44 1.83 -22.17
C LYS A 173 -13.24 2.68 -23.16
N ALA A 174 -13.45 3.96 -22.87
CA ALA A 174 -14.18 4.89 -23.74
C ALA A 174 -13.47 5.11 -25.10
N THR A 175 -12.14 5.02 -25.13
CA THR A 175 -11.34 5.14 -26.37
C THR A 175 -11.13 3.82 -27.10
N GLY A 176 -11.79 2.74 -26.68
CA GLY A 176 -11.74 1.44 -27.33
C GLY A 176 -10.52 0.60 -26.98
N THR A 177 -9.67 1.02 -26.04
CA THR A 177 -8.54 0.23 -25.56
C THR A 177 -9.03 -0.70 -24.46
N VAL A 178 -9.55 -1.86 -24.84
CA VAL A 178 -10.17 -2.86 -23.96
C VAL A 178 -9.37 -4.16 -23.86
N GLY A 179 -9.82 -5.07 -23.02
CA GLY A 179 -9.18 -6.38 -22.84
C GLY A 179 -7.84 -6.30 -22.08
N MET A 180 -7.02 -7.32 -22.23
CA MET A 180 -5.76 -7.45 -21.48
C MET A 180 -4.82 -6.24 -21.71
N LYS A 181 -4.71 -5.76 -22.96
CA LYS A 181 -3.86 -4.60 -23.29
C LYS A 181 -4.33 -3.33 -22.56
N GLY A 182 -5.64 -3.10 -22.50
CA GLY A 182 -6.21 -1.96 -21.78
C GLY A 182 -6.00 -2.07 -20.27
N MET A 183 -6.17 -3.26 -19.71
CA MET A 183 -5.94 -3.51 -18.28
C MET A 183 -4.49 -3.28 -17.89
N VAL A 184 -3.53 -3.81 -18.66
CA VAL A 184 -2.10 -3.59 -18.41
C VAL A 184 -1.73 -2.11 -18.56
N ALA A 185 -2.27 -1.41 -19.58
CA ALA A 185 -2.06 0.03 -19.74
C ALA A 185 -2.57 0.83 -18.53
N ALA A 186 -3.78 0.53 -18.04
CA ALA A 186 -4.35 1.21 -16.88
C ALA A 186 -3.50 0.97 -15.61
N ILE A 187 -3.08 -0.28 -15.37
CA ILE A 187 -2.22 -0.62 -14.23
C ILE A 187 -0.87 0.08 -14.34
N SER A 188 -0.29 0.14 -15.54
CA SER A 188 0.98 0.86 -15.78
C SER A 188 0.84 2.35 -15.48
N ILE A 189 -0.23 3.01 -15.93
CA ILE A 189 -0.53 4.41 -15.60
C ILE A 189 -0.65 4.59 -14.08
N GLY A 190 -1.46 3.75 -13.43
CA GLY A 190 -1.65 3.81 -11.98
C GLY A 190 -0.36 3.60 -11.20
N SER A 191 0.48 2.68 -11.63
CA SER A 191 1.79 2.40 -10.99
C SER A 191 2.73 3.58 -11.12
N VAL A 192 2.85 4.18 -12.30
CA VAL A 192 3.70 5.35 -12.53
C VAL A 192 3.23 6.54 -11.67
N ILE A 193 1.93 6.80 -11.63
CA ILE A 193 1.36 7.89 -10.81
C ILE A 193 1.55 7.62 -9.31
N CYS A 194 1.41 6.37 -8.87
CA CYS A 194 1.67 5.97 -7.49
C CYS A 194 3.13 6.26 -7.09
N ILE A 195 4.08 5.90 -7.94
CA ILE A 195 5.51 6.16 -7.74
C ILE A 195 5.78 7.68 -7.72
N ILE A 196 5.24 8.42 -8.67
CA ILE A 196 5.38 9.89 -8.72
C ILE A 196 4.87 10.53 -7.42
N ALA A 197 3.68 10.13 -6.95
CA ALA A 197 3.10 10.67 -5.74
C ALA A 197 3.91 10.32 -4.48
N ALA A 198 4.45 9.10 -4.39
CA ALA A 198 5.28 8.67 -3.27
C ALA A 198 6.62 9.46 -3.26
N ILE A 199 7.35 9.45 -4.37
CA ILE A 199 8.66 10.13 -4.48
C ILE A 199 8.51 11.64 -4.27
N ALA A 200 7.47 12.28 -4.82
CA ALA A 200 7.24 13.71 -4.60
C ALA A 200 7.05 14.07 -3.12
N GLY A 201 6.40 13.17 -2.35
CA GLY A 201 6.29 13.30 -0.91
C GLY A 201 7.63 13.17 -0.19
N ASP A 202 8.37 12.14 -0.50
CA ASP A 202 9.66 11.84 0.12
C ASP A 202 10.70 12.92 -0.19
N THR A 203 10.83 13.32 -1.45
CA THR A 203 11.69 14.45 -1.88
C THR A 203 11.34 15.75 -1.14
N SER A 204 10.05 16.04 -0.96
CA SER A 204 9.59 17.23 -0.23
C SER A 204 10.07 17.23 1.22
N GLN A 205 10.03 16.08 1.88
CA GLN A 205 10.48 15.92 3.28
C GLN A 205 12.00 16.01 3.36
N ASP A 206 12.71 15.39 2.44
CA ASP A 206 14.16 15.38 2.34
C ASP A 206 14.72 16.78 2.11
N LEU A 207 14.17 17.52 1.15
CA LEU A 207 14.57 18.91 0.87
C LEU A 207 14.31 19.83 2.08
N LYS A 208 13.23 19.58 2.83
CA LYS A 208 12.96 20.33 4.06
C LYS A 208 14.00 20.05 5.13
N THR A 209 14.38 18.79 5.31
CA THR A 209 15.46 18.39 6.22
C THR A 209 16.79 18.99 5.79
N GLY A 210 17.11 18.89 4.49
CA GLY A 210 18.29 19.51 3.89
C GLY A 210 18.36 21.02 4.13
N TYR A 211 17.25 21.72 3.97
CA TYR A 211 17.17 23.16 4.27
C TYR A 211 17.52 23.47 5.72
N ILE A 212 17.02 22.69 6.68
CA ILE A 212 17.27 22.89 8.11
C ILE A 212 18.74 22.68 8.46
N VAL A 213 19.41 21.69 7.86
CA VAL A 213 20.84 21.42 8.10
C VAL A 213 21.77 22.21 7.18
N GLY A 214 21.22 23.06 6.31
CA GLY A 214 22.01 23.93 5.41
C GLY A 214 22.58 23.23 4.18
N ALA A 215 21.96 22.13 3.71
CA ALA A 215 22.33 21.46 2.46
C ALA A 215 21.94 22.28 1.23
N THR A 216 22.63 22.06 0.12
CA THR A 216 22.32 22.72 -1.16
C THR A 216 21.29 21.89 -1.94
N PRO A 217 20.08 22.40 -2.24
CA PRO A 217 18.98 21.62 -2.81
C PRO A 217 19.34 20.90 -4.10
N TYR A 218 19.96 21.53 -5.07
CA TYR A 218 20.28 20.89 -6.35
C TYR A 218 21.20 19.67 -6.21
N LYS A 219 22.13 19.68 -5.21
CA LYS A 219 23.01 18.53 -4.96
C LYS A 219 22.23 17.37 -4.34
N GLN A 220 21.29 17.67 -3.47
CA GLN A 220 20.40 16.70 -2.86
C GLN A 220 19.48 16.08 -3.93
N GLN A 221 18.84 16.89 -4.75
CA GLN A 221 18.02 16.45 -5.86
C GLN A 221 18.79 15.57 -6.87
N ALA A 222 20.04 15.92 -7.18
CA ALA A 222 20.89 15.09 -8.04
C ALA A 222 21.20 13.73 -7.39
N GLY A 223 21.47 13.72 -6.08
CA GLY A 223 21.66 12.49 -5.30
C GLY A 223 20.39 11.61 -5.29
N GLU A 224 19.21 12.21 -5.11
CA GLU A 224 17.92 11.52 -5.16
C GLU A 224 17.66 10.89 -6.54
N LEU A 225 17.97 11.58 -7.64
CA LEU A 225 17.83 11.03 -8.99
C LEU A 225 18.71 9.78 -9.19
N ILE A 226 19.96 9.81 -8.72
CA ILE A 226 20.86 8.65 -8.76
C ILE A 226 20.27 7.52 -7.89
N GLY A 227 19.83 7.85 -6.67
CA GLY A 227 19.21 6.89 -5.76
C GLY A 227 17.99 6.22 -6.37
N VAL A 228 17.09 6.98 -6.99
CA VAL A 228 15.91 6.46 -7.70
C VAL A 228 16.29 5.53 -8.84
N ALA A 229 17.31 5.89 -9.65
CA ALA A 229 17.76 5.04 -10.75
C ALA A 229 18.31 3.69 -10.26
N VAL A 230 19.17 3.70 -9.23
CA VAL A 230 19.70 2.48 -8.61
C VAL A 230 18.60 1.66 -7.98
N SER A 231 17.68 2.30 -7.24
CA SER A 231 16.55 1.63 -6.62
C SER A 231 15.62 0.99 -7.65
N ALA A 232 15.35 1.63 -8.77
CA ALA A 232 14.51 1.10 -9.84
C ALA A 232 15.07 -0.23 -10.39
N ILE A 233 16.39 -0.30 -10.63
CA ILE A 233 17.06 -1.51 -11.09
C ILE A 233 16.98 -2.60 -10.01
N THR A 234 17.31 -2.25 -8.77
CA THR A 234 17.32 -3.20 -7.64
C THR A 234 15.92 -3.75 -7.36
N VAL A 235 14.92 -2.88 -7.27
CA VAL A 235 13.51 -3.28 -7.02
C VAL A 235 12.98 -4.12 -8.18
N GLY A 236 13.30 -3.76 -9.43
CA GLY A 236 12.94 -4.58 -10.60
C GLY A 236 13.52 -6.00 -10.50
N GLY A 237 14.79 -6.13 -10.10
CA GLY A 237 15.44 -7.43 -9.85
C GLY A 237 14.79 -8.21 -8.72
N VAL A 238 14.44 -7.55 -7.60
CA VAL A 238 13.75 -8.17 -6.47
C VAL A 238 12.34 -8.64 -6.86
N LEU A 239 11.59 -7.85 -7.61
CA LEU A 239 10.26 -8.24 -8.09
C LEU A 239 10.32 -9.47 -9.00
N TYR A 240 11.30 -9.50 -9.91
CA TYR A 240 11.54 -10.68 -10.75
C TYR A 240 11.90 -11.91 -9.91
N LEU A 241 12.80 -11.76 -8.95
CA LEU A 241 13.24 -12.81 -8.02
C LEU A 241 12.06 -13.40 -7.24
N LEU A 242 11.22 -12.55 -6.63
CA LEU A 242 10.05 -12.96 -5.86
C LEU A 242 9.02 -13.70 -6.71
N ASN A 243 8.81 -13.22 -7.95
CA ASN A 243 7.91 -13.89 -8.87
C ASN A 243 8.44 -15.27 -9.31
N ALA A 244 9.75 -15.38 -9.53
CA ALA A 244 10.39 -16.63 -9.90
C ALA A 244 10.41 -17.65 -8.75
N ALA A 245 10.54 -17.16 -7.49
CA ALA A 245 10.58 -18.02 -6.31
C ALA A 245 9.19 -18.59 -5.95
N TRP A 246 8.15 -17.74 -5.93
CA TRP A 246 6.85 -18.13 -5.39
C TRP A 246 5.65 -17.78 -6.27
N GLY A 247 5.81 -16.83 -7.19
CA GLY A 247 4.71 -16.29 -8.00
C GLY A 247 3.77 -15.38 -7.21
N TYR A 248 3.40 -14.24 -7.80
CA TYR A 248 2.46 -13.31 -7.17
C TYR A 248 1.04 -13.89 -7.10
N GLY A 249 0.40 -13.74 -5.94
CA GLY A 249 -0.95 -14.25 -5.67
C GLY A 249 -0.99 -15.68 -5.14
N SER A 250 0.18 -16.31 -4.90
CA SER A 250 0.29 -17.59 -4.19
C SER A 250 0.01 -17.43 -2.69
N THR A 251 -0.02 -18.55 -1.96
CA THR A 251 -0.14 -18.56 -0.49
C THR A 251 1.09 -17.96 0.19
N GLU A 252 2.26 -18.16 -0.41
CA GLU A 252 3.54 -17.65 0.07
C GLU A 252 3.73 -16.17 -0.25
N LEU A 253 3.21 -15.70 -1.40
CA LEU A 253 3.31 -14.31 -1.85
C LEU A 253 1.93 -13.76 -2.29
N PRO A 254 1.01 -13.55 -1.35
CA PRO A 254 -0.40 -13.24 -1.67
C PRO A 254 -0.61 -11.88 -2.37
N ALA A 255 0.32 -10.93 -2.25
CA ALA A 255 0.28 -9.60 -2.88
C ALA A 255 -1.12 -8.95 -2.88
N PRO A 256 -1.76 -8.76 -1.71
CA PRO A 256 -3.19 -8.40 -1.61
C PRO A 256 -3.51 -7.06 -2.25
N GLN A 257 -2.63 -6.07 -2.15
CA GLN A 257 -2.83 -4.75 -2.77
C GLN A 257 -2.79 -4.81 -4.30
N ALA A 258 -1.85 -5.57 -4.86
CA ALA A 258 -1.78 -5.76 -6.31
C ALA A 258 -3.03 -6.47 -6.84
N THR A 259 -3.49 -7.50 -6.13
CA THR A 259 -4.71 -8.23 -6.47
C THR A 259 -5.95 -7.33 -6.39
N LEU A 260 -6.03 -6.43 -5.41
CA LEU A 260 -7.10 -5.45 -5.29
C LEU A 260 -7.09 -4.48 -6.49
N MET A 261 -5.93 -3.94 -6.84
CA MET A 261 -5.82 -3.01 -7.99
C MET A 261 -6.19 -3.71 -9.29
N LYS A 262 -5.78 -4.97 -9.47
CA LYS A 262 -6.23 -5.82 -10.59
C LYS A 262 -7.75 -5.92 -10.64
N MET A 263 -8.41 -6.21 -9.51
CA MET A 263 -9.87 -6.33 -9.44
C MET A 263 -10.58 -5.01 -9.77
N VAL A 264 -10.04 -3.88 -9.33
CA VAL A 264 -10.59 -2.55 -9.66
C VAL A 264 -10.56 -2.32 -11.18
N VAL A 265 -9.45 -2.62 -11.82
CA VAL A 265 -9.31 -2.46 -13.28
C VAL A 265 -10.18 -3.45 -14.06
N GLU A 266 -10.20 -4.72 -13.66
CA GLU A 266 -11.08 -5.75 -14.23
C GLU A 266 -12.55 -5.35 -14.09
N GLY A 267 -12.91 -4.70 -12.98
CA GLY A 267 -14.26 -4.20 -12.76
C GLY A 267 -14.70 -3.14 -13.73
N VAL A 268 -13.84 -2.19 -14.02
CA VAL A 268 -14.16 -1.12 -14.96
C VAL A 268 -14.12 -1.62 -16.40
N MET A 269 -13.14 -2.44 -16.77
CA MET A 269 -12.91 -2.87 -18.15
C MET A 269 -13.66 -4.14 -18.55
N GLY A 270 -13.84 -5.07 -17.60
CA GLY A 270 -14.54 -6.34 -17.83
C GLY A 270 -16.02 -6.27 -17.44
N ASN A 271 -16.80 -7.27 -17.93
CA ASN A 271 -18.19 -7.43 -17.54
C ASN A 271 -18.40 -8.60 -16.53
N SER A 272 -17.32 -9.13 -15.99
CA SER A 272 -17.32 -10.38 -15.19
C SER A 272 -17.39 -10.17 -13.67
N LEU A 273 -17.46 -8.94 -13.19
CA LEU A 273 -17.58 -8.69 -11.75
C LEU A 273 -19.00 -8.92 -11.24
N PRO A 274 -19.15 -9.51 -10.06
CA PRO A 274 -20.43 -9.58 -9.35
C PRO A 274 -20.78 -8.20 -8.77
N TRP A 275 -21.32 -7.33 -9.60
CA TRP A 275 -21.63 -5.94 -9.25
C TRP A 275 -22.53 -5.82 -8.01
N SER A 276 -23.43 -6.76 -7.78
CA SER A 276 -24.27 -6.80 -6.57
C SER A 276 -23.43 -6.85 -5.29
N LEU A 277 -22.39 -7.67 -5.26
CA LEU A 277 -21.47 -7.77 -4.12
C LEU A 277 -20.58 -6.52 -3.98
N VAL A 278 -20.12 -5.98 -5.09
CA VAL A 278 -19.36 -4.73 -5.10
C VAL A 278 -20.19 -3.57 -4.56
N PHE A 279 -21.43 -3.41 -5.02
CA PHE A 279 -22.36 -2.39 -4.52
C PHE A 279 -22.74 -2.60 -3.05
N ALA A 280 -22.86 -3.83 -2.58
CA ALA A 280 -23.04 -4.12 -1.16
C ALA A 280 -21.82 -3.60 -0.35
N GLY A 281 -20.60 -3.79 -0.85
CA GLY A 281 -19.38 -3.23 -0.27
C GLY A 281 -19.38 -1.70 -0.25
N VAL A 282 -19.82 -1.06 -1.33
CA VAL A 282 -19.97 0.41 -1.40
C VAL A 282 -20.98 0.90 -0.36
N ALA A 283 -22.13 0.25 -0.23
CA ALA A 283 -23.15 0.61 0.75
C ALA A 283 -22.61 0.49 2.18
N ILE A 284 -21.90 -0.60 2.50
CA ILE A 284 -21.25 -0.79 3.79
C ILE A 284 -20.24 0.35 4.05
N ALA A 285 -19.42 0.70 3.07
CA ALA A 285 -18.45 1.78 3.20
C ALA A 285 -19.11 3.13 3.50
N ILE A 286 -20.25 3.43 2.87
CA ILE A 286 -21.02 4.66 3.13
C ILE A 286 -21.56 4.65 4.57
N VAL A 287 -22.12 3.52 5.03
CA VAL A 287 -22.61 3.41 6.42
C VAL A 287 -21.47 3.60 7.42
N VAL A 288 -20.33 2.97 7.18
CA VAL A 288 -19.13 3.09 8.03
C VAL A 288 -18.64 4.54 8.08
N GLU A 289 -18.71 5.25 6.95
CA GLU A 289 -18.38 6.68 6.87
C GLU A 289 -19.34 7.54 7.69
N ILE A 290 -20.65 7.29 7.61
CA ILE A 290 -21.68 7.99 8.39
C ILE A 290 -21.45 7.79 9.90
N LEU A 291 -21.02 6.59 10.29
CA LEU A 291 -20.65 6.26 11.67
C LEU A 291 -19.31 6.87 12.11
N GLN A 292 -18.66 7.68 11.27
CA GLN A 292 -17.37 8.31 11.51
C GLN A 292 -16.24 7.31 11.81
N ILE A 293 -16.36 6.10 11.32
CA ILE A 293 -15.33 5.07 11.39
C ILE A 293 -14.41 5.22 10.18
N PRO A 294 -13.07 5.10 10.34
CA PRO A 294 -12.16 5.19 9.20
C PRO A 294 -12.43 4.10 8.17
N VAL A 295 -12.96 4.47 7.00
CA VAL A 295 -13.46 3.52 5.99
C VAL A 295 -12.34 2.68 5.39
N LEU A 296 -11.18 3.27 5.05
CA LEU A 296 -10.10 2.52 4.41
C LEU A 296 -9.54 1.39 5.29
N PRO A 297 -9.19 1.60 6.56
CA PRO A 297 -8.77 0.50 7.44
C PRO A 297 -9.83 -0.57 7.60
N PHE A 298 -11.10 -0.18 7.74
CA PHE A 298 -12.23 -1.10 7.79
C PHE A 298 -12.32 -1.95 6.52
N ALA A 299 -12.33 -1.31 5.37
CA ALA A 299 -12.48 -1.97 4.07
C ALA A 299 -11.30 -2.89 3.73
N VAL A 300 -10.06 -2.46 4.02
CA VAL A 300 -8.85 -3.27 3.85
C VAL A 300 -8.93 -4.53 4.71
N GLY A 301 -9.41 -4.39 5.92
CA GLY A 301 -9.59 -5.55 6.76
C GLY A 301 -10.65 -6.53 6.29
N LEU A 302 -11.76 -6.06 5.76
CA LEU A 302 -12.77 -6.91 5.14
C LEU A 302 -12.22 -7.64 3.91
N TYR A 303 -11.33 -6.98 3.17
CA TYR A 303 -10.70 -7.51 1.97
C TYR A 303 -9.55 -8.49 2.26
N LEU A 304 -8.70 -8.23 3.27
CA LEU A 304 -7.54 -9.06 3.59
C LEU A 304 -7.92 -10.46 4.12
N PRO A 305 -7.16 -11.50 3.80
CA PRO A 305 -7.31 -12.80 4.44
C PRO A 305 -7.12 -12.74 5.96
N ILE A 306 -7.84 -13.58 6.72
CA ILE A 306 -7.83 -13.54 8.19
C ILE A 306 -6.44 -13.75 8.80
N TYR A 307 -5.60 -14.58 8.16
CA TYR A 307 -4.25 -14.85 8.64
C TYR A 307 -3.32 -13.62 8.57
N LEU A 308 -3.63 -12.63 7.72
CA LEU A 308 -2.93 -11.34 7.69
C LEU A 308 -3.50 -10.35 8.71
N SER A 309 -4.79 -10.41 9.01
CA SER A 309 -5.46 -9.45 9.91
C SER A 309 -5.24 -9.80 11.39
N THR A 310 -5.18 -11.09 11.74
CA THR A 310 -5.03 -11.54 13.13
C THR A 310 -3.74 -11.06 13.82
N PRO A 311 -2.54 -11.16 13.19
CA PRO A 311 -1.32 -10.63 13.79
C PRO A 311 -1.36 -9.11 14.01
N ILE A 312 -1.99 -8.37 13.10
CA ILE A 312 -2.18 -6.92 13.22
C ILE A 312 -3.03 -6.59 14.46
N MET A 313 -4.09 -7.36 14.71
CA MET A 313 -4.92 -7.19 15.90
C MET A 313 -4.12 -7.42 17.18
N VAL A 314 -3.30 -8.48 17.24
CA VAL A 314 -2.48 -8.76 18.43
C VAL A 314 -1.52 -7.60 18.69
N GLY A 315 -0.84 -7.09 17.66
CA GLY A 315 0.02 -5.91 17.78
C GLY A 315 -0.75 -4.68 18.27
N GLY A 316 -1.97 -4.49 17.77
CA GLY A 316 -2.87 -3.44 18.22
C GLY A 316 -3.29 -3.57 19.69
N LEU A 317 -3.59 -4.78 20.18
CA LEU A 317 -3.90 -5.05 21.58
C LEU A 317 -2.70 -4.76 22.50
N VAL A 318 -1.48 -5.14 22.08
CA VAL A 318 -0.25 -4.78 22.81
C VAL A 318 -0.14 -3.26 22.93
N ARG A 319 -0.37 -2.52 21.84
CA ARG A 319 -0.35 -1.06 21.86
C ARG A 319 -1.40 -0.50 22.81
N LEU A 320 -2.64 -0.99 22.74
CA LEU A 320 -3.75 -0.57 23.60
C LEU A 320 -3.43 -0.78 25.09
N TYR A 321 -2.76 -1.90 25.41
CA TYR A 321 -2.31 -2.17 26.77
C TYR A 321 -1.38 -1.06 27.29
N PHE A 322 -0.39 -0.63 26.51
CA PHE A 322 0.53 0.43 26.90
C PHE A 322 -0.14 1.81 26.93
N ASP A 323 -1.07 2.09 26.00
CA ASP A 323 -1.81 3.36 25.98
C ASP A 323 -2.74 3.51 27.20
N LYS A 324 -3.36 2.40 27.66
CA LYS A 324 -4.26 2.40 28.84
C LYS A 324 -3.58 2.10 30.17
N LYS A 325 -2.27 1.86 30.20
CA LYS A 325 -1.54 1.50 31.43
C LYS A 325 -1.61 2.65 32.41
N LYS A 326 -2.18 2.37 33.61
CA LYS A 326 -2.27 3.31 34.73
C LYS A 326 -0.92 3.43 35.47
N GLY A 327 -0.65 4.57 36.06
CA GLY A 327 0.54 4.77 36.94
C GLY A 327 1.81 5.14 36.17
N ILE A 328 1.72 5.54 34.90
CA ILE A 328 2.84 6.09 34.14
C ILE A 328 2.52 7.52 33.70
N THR A 329 3.53 8.37 33.61
CA THR A 329 3.38 9.73 33.09
C THR A 329 3.13 9.71 31.60
N GLU A 330 2.59 10.83 31.04
CA GLU A 330 2.34 10.95 29.60
C GLU A 330 3.65 10.89 28.80
N GLU A 331 4.74 11.41 29.34
CA GLU A 331 6.07 11.34 28.72
C GLU A 331 6.60 9.91 28.67
N GLU A 332 6.50 9.17 29.79
CA GLU A 332 6.88 7.76 29.84
C GLU A 332 6.03 6.90 28.90
N ARG A 333 4.74 7.20 28.76
CA ARG A 333 3.85 6.53 27.83
C ARG A 333 4.31 6.73 26.39
N LYS A 334 4.58 7.98 25.99
CA LYS A 334 5.11 8.31 24.67
C LYS A 334 6.44 7.63 24.39
N ALA A 335 7.35 7.63 25.36
CA ALA A 335 8.64 6.97 25.24
C ALA A 335 8.50 5.45 24.99
N LYS A 336 7.66 4.77 25.80
CA LYS A 336 7.40 3.33 25.64
C LYS A 336 6.76 2.99 24.31
N VAL A 337 5.83 3.80 23.87
CA VAL A 337 5.19 3.65 22.56
C VAL A 337 6.21 3.81 21.45
N ASN A 338 7.08 4.83 21.50
CA ASN A 338 8.15 5.02 20.52
C ASN A 338 9.14 3.85 20.51
N GLN A 339 9.52 3.31 21.67
CA GLN A 339 10.36 2.11 21.74
C GLN A 339 9.70 0.93 21.05
N GLY A 340 8.40 0.71 21.26
CA GLY A 340 7.64 -0.34 20.58
C GLY A 340 7.60 -0.15 19.06
N ILE A 341 7.40 1.09 18.59
CA ILE A 341 7.41 1.43 17.17
C ILE A 341 8.79 1.15 16.56
N LEU A 342 9.87 1.58 17.21
CA LEU A 342 11.24 1.36 16.71
C LEU A 342 11.59 -0.12 16.63
N TYR A 343 11.23 -0.91 17.67
CA TYR A 343 11.43 -2.36 17.67
C TYR A 343 10.66 -3.03 16.52
N SER A 344 9.38 -2.69 16.36
CA SER A 344 8.55 -3.23 15.29
C SER A 344 9.05 -2.83 13.91
N SER A 345 9.55 -1.61 13.75
CA SER A 345 10.18 -1.16 12.50
C SER A 345 11.42 -1.98 12.14
N GLY A 346 12.22 -2.33 13.17
CA GLY A 346 13.37 -3.24 12.99
C GLY A 346 12.95 -4.64 12.56
N LEU A 347 11.86 -5.17 13.12
CA LEU A 347 11.31 -6.47 12.70
C LEU A 347 10.82 -6.44 11.24
N ILE A 348 10.11 -5.39 10.85
CA ILE A 348 9.62 -5.21 9.47
C ILE A 348 10.80 -5.16 8.48
N ALA A 349 11.83 -4.37 8.78
CA ALA A 349 13.01 -4.29 7.94
C ALA A 349 13.75 -5.63 7.86
N GLY A 350 13.90 -6.32 9.00
CA GLY A 350 14.52 -7.64 9.07
C GLY A 350 13.76 -8.69 8.28
N GLU A 351 12.44 -8.73 8.40
CA GLU A 351 11.57 -9.62 7.61
C GLU A 351 11.75 -9.41 6.11
N GLY A 352 11.77 -8.15 5.65
CA GLY A 352 11.97 -7.83 4.24
C GLY A 352 13.32 -8.35 3.71
N LEU A 353 14.41 -8.13 4.45
CA LEU A 353 15.74 -8.61 4.06
C LEU A 353 15.84 -10.14 4.06
N VAL A 354 15.31 -10.79 5.10
CA VAL A 354 15.28 -12.26 5.20
C VAL A 354 14.37 -12.84 4.11
N GLY A 355 13.24 -12.22 3.81
CA GLY A 355 12.34 -12.64 2.74
C GLY A 355 13.04 -12.65 1.36
N ILE A 356 13.81 -11.59 1.05
CA ILE A 356 14.62 -11.56 -0.19
C ILE A 356 15.67 -12.65 -0.18
N LEU A 357 16.37 -12.88 0.94
CA LEU A 357 17.37 -13.94 1.07
C LEU A 357 16.76 -15.32 0.87
N LEU A 358 15.59 -15.58 1.46
CA LEU A 358 14.85 -16.83 1.27
C LEU A 358 14.39 -17.02 -0.18
N ALA A 359 14.00 -15.95 -0.87
CA ALA A 359 13.69 -16.00 -2.30
C ALA A 359 14.90 -16.39 -3.15
N VAL A 360 16.08 -15.88 -2.80
CA VAL A 360 17.36 -16.33 -3.44
C VAL A 360 17.58 -17.82 -3.20
N PHE A 361 17.41 -18.31 -1.97
CA PHE A 361 17.59 -19.73 -1.64
C PHE A 361 16.56 -20.62 -2.33
N ALA A 362 15.34 -20.14 -2.56
CA ALA A 362 14.30 -20.87 -3.27
C ALA A 362 14.59 -21.09 -4.75
N ILE A 363 15.52 -20.33 -5.35
CA ILE A 363 15.86 -20.45 -6.78
C ILE A 363 17.17 -21.20 -7.00
N ILE A 364 18.08 -21.19 -6.04
CA ILE A 364 19.39 -21.85 -6.22
C ILE A 364 19.21 -23.38 -6.21
N PRO A 365 19.55 -24.08 -7.32
CA PRO A 365 19.44 -25.53 -7.36
C PRO A 365 20.58 -26.19 -6.56
N VAL A 366 20.24 -27.19 -5.74
CA VAL A 366 21.21 -28.00 -4.98
C VAL A 366 20.83 -29.47 -5.20
N GLY A 367 21.49 -30.14 -6.13
CA GLY A 367 21.16 -31.52 -6.52
C GLY A 367 19.78 -31.60 -7.21
N ALA A 368 18.85 -32.37 -6.64
CA ALA A 368 17.49 -32.51 -7.15
C ALA A 368 16.51 -31.50 -6.56
N ASP A 369 16.88 -30.81 -5.46
CA ASP A 369 16.07 -29.86 -4.72
C ASP A 369 16.64 -28.43 -4.83
N THR A 370 15.98 -27.46 -4.21
CA THR A 370 16.52 -26.11 -4.05
C THR A 370 17.29 -25.96 -2.74
N LEU A 371 18.16 -24.95 -2.65
CA LEU A 371 18.88 -24.63 -1.41
C LEU A 371 17.87 -24.32 -0.26
N GLY A 372 16.77 -23.67 -0.56
CA GLY A 372 15.68 -23.43 0.39
C GLY A 372 15.10 -24.72 0.95
N ASP A 373 14.88 -25.71 0.09
CA ASP A 373 14.41 -27.05 0.49
C ASP A 373 15.44 -27.84 1.32
N ALA A 374 16.72 -27.71 0.98
CA ALA A 374 17.79 -28.36 1.71
C ALA A 374 17.98 -27.81 3.15
N ILE A 375 17.74 -26.53 3.34
CA ILE A 375 17.85 -25.85 4.66
C ILE A 375 16.54 -25.96 5.45
N ASN A 376 15.46 -26.42 4.83
CA ASN A 376 14.13 -26.44 5.45
C ASN A 376 14.03 -27.44 6.60
N ILE A 377 14.17 -26.94 7.82
CA ILE A 377 14.11 -27.72 9.07
C ILE A 377 12.69 -28.30 9.29
N SER A 378 11.65 -27.76 8.66
CA SER A 378 10.29 -28.28 8.85
C SER A 378 10.11 -29.72 8.36
N LYS A 379 11.00 -30.20 7.48
CA LYS A 379 11.07 -31.61 7.06
C LYS A 379 11.56 -32.54 8.19
N ILE A 380 12.33 -32.01 9.14
CA ILE A 380 12.91 -32.77 10.28
C ILE A 380 12.06 -32.58 11.54
N ILE A 381 11.62 -31.32 11.81
CA ILE A 381 10.86 -30.97 13.00
C ILE A 381 9.57 -30.28 12.57
N ASN A 382 8.49 -31.04 12.46
CA ASN A 382 7.18 -30.47 12.17
C ASN A 382 6.45 -30.12 13.47
N LEU A 383 6.56 -28.87 13.88
CA LEU A 383 5.88 -28.34 15.07
C LEU A 383 4.40 -28.00 14.81
N GLY A 384 3.97 -28.11 13.57
CA GLY A 384 2.59 -27.80 13.16
C GLY A 384 2.10 -26.41 13.55
N ASN A 385 0.79 -26.24 13.57
CA ASN A 385 0.16 -24.95 13.89
C ASN A 385 0.43 -24.50 15.34
N ILE A 386 0.59 -25.43 16.26
CA ILE A 386 0.89 -25.13 17.68
C ILE A 386 2.28 -24.53 17.80
N GLY A 387 3.27 -25.09 17.10
CA GLY A 387 4.62 -24.52 17.09
C GLY A 387 4.66 -23.11 16.53
N GLY A 388 3.95 -22.86 15.42
CA GLY A 388 3.80 -21.52 14.85
C GLY A 388 3.19 -20.52 15.84
N LEU A 389 2.15 -20.92 16.59
CA LEU A 389 1.52 -20.11 17.61
C LEU A 389 2.49 -19.78 18.77
N VAL A 390 3.29 -20.77 19.22
CA VAL A 390 4.29 -20.58 20.28
C VAL A 390 5.37 -19.61 19.80
N PHE A 391 5.91 -19.74 18.59
CA PHE A 391 6.87 -18.78 18.06
C PHE A 391 6.30 -17.37 17.95
N PHE A 392 5.06 -17.24 17.49
CA PHE A 392 4.39 -15.94 17.45
C PHE A 392 4.21 -15.34 18.84
N ALA A 393 3.79 -16.13 19.84
CA ALA A 393 3.68 -15.70 21.22
C ALA A 393 5.03 -15.25 21.79
N CYS A 394 6.11 -16.00 21.49
CA CYS A 394 7.47 -15.60 21.88
C CYS A 394 7.87 -14.25 21.25
N LEU A 395 7.56 -14.02 19.96
CA LEU A 395 7.84 -12.76 19.29
C LEU A 395 7.10 -11.59 19.94
N VAL A 396 5.82 -11.78 20.28
CA VAL A 396 5.04 -10.78 21.03
C VAL A 396 5.63 -10.55 22.42
N ALA A 397 6.07 -11.60 23.09
CA ALA A 397 6.73 -11.49 24.40
C ALA A 397 8.04 -10.70 24.32
N THR A 398 8.85 -10.89 23.29
CA THR A 398 10.09 -10.08 23.09
C THR A 398 9.78 -8.61 22.88
N LEU A 399 8.72 -8.27 22.11
CA LEU A 399 8.26 -6.89 21.94
C LEU A 399 7.86 -6.28 23.29
N VAL A 400 7.03 -6.97 24.07
CA VAL A 400 6.58 -6.48 25.39
C VAL A 400 7.74 -6.35 26.37
N ALA A 401 8.67 -7.30 26.36
CA ALA A 401 9.87 -7.27 27.20
C ALA A 401 10.77 -6.07 26.84
N PHE A 402 10.97 -5.81 25.54
CA PHE A 402 11.76 -4.68 25.07
C PHE A 402 11.14 -3.34 25.50
N ILE A 403 9.83 -3.15 25.34
CA ILE A 403 9.12 -1.93 25.76
C ILE A 403 9.20 -1.72 27.29
N ASN A 404 9.22 -2.79 28.07
CA ASN A 404 9.32 -2.69 29.55
C ASN A 404 10.77 -2.54 30.06
N LYS A 405 11.76 -2.74 29.21
CA LYS A 405 13.16 -2.56 29.55
C LYS A 405 13.40 -1.08 29.93
N LYS A 406 13.78 -0.83 31.20
CA LYS A 406 14.15 0.52 31.66
C LYS A 406 15.37 0.98 30.85
N GLU A 407 15.32 2.12 30.23
CA GLU A 407 16.52 2.77 29.73
C GLU A 407 17.47 2.98 30.92
N LYS A 408 18.66 2.39 30.83
CA LYS A 408 19.74 2.81 31.72
C LYS A 408 20.01 4.28 31.36
N LYS A 409 19.62 5.19 32.28
CA LYS A 409 20.06 6.58 32.19
C LYS A 409 21.57 6.57 32.04
N THR A 410 22.07 6.78 30.86
CA THR A 410 23.47 7.12 30.62
C THR A 410 23.66 8.47 31.30
N LYS A 411 24.44 8.43 32.40
CA LYS A 411 24.89 9.63 33.12
C LYS A 411 25.78 10.48 32.21
#